data_0ed4dae1877a976760c840b300092d9a
#
_entry.id   0ed4dae1877a976760c840b300092d9a
#
_cell.length_a   1.000
_cell.length_b   1.000
_cell.length_c   1.000
_cell.angle_alpha   90.00
_cell.angle_beta   90.00
_cell.angle_gamma   90.00
#
_symmetry.space_group_name_H-M   'P 1'
#
loop_
_entity.id
_entity.type
_entity.pdbx_description
1 polymer ?
#
loop_
_entity_poly.entity_id
_entity_poly.type
_entity_poly.pdbx_seq_one_letter_code
_entity_poly.pdbx_strand_id
1 'polypeptide(L)'
;MRTRQTARAAILSTLVVVAGAARASDLFNVNLAETGNPGNRLFVGSSSLPNLLENLADQTGAFASFNGVPFAANLTYAGIDNAIAIQYDPTGGANGGEVIRITSLLGSDATPTFDRANGDLGNQIRDFFLKDDPDAIKDFLKQVNRRSLVAVTDGNPLATTARSARYKFERFGIHTDFTTTEGELYNRFSVDHSARRARSPGANGGETPGAERAPLDNLPVHQAATPIRTRFHFAAQYIDAQSFDGYSFDLNTSFEYVFSEHVSAVLGFPVGYHAVEDADVFNGGVHIDVPVRFIIPDYGSPYGLTWQVTPGVSMDLSGSVDYAAGGVLWSGGVNNTFIFHLDRLRIVTSQQLTLHEGQKLKINDYEFDPGVSQQILKLGAKAAYSLTHKLEVYGGVTYTDFLKDSAIDHYWSPTAGFSFVFRNGANITVGYEGDFADDFERHGGRVGVTLPF
;
A
#
# COMPACT_ATOMS: atom_id res chain seq x y z
N MET A 1 0.56 23.94 -37.32
CA MET A 1 0.04 23.95 -35.94
C MET A 1 -1.00 22.84 -35.70
N ARG A 2 -0.79 21.64 -36.24
CA ARG A 2 -1.74 20.49 -36.15
C ARG A 2 -1.12 19.16 -35.75
N THR A 3 0.13 19.11 -35.27
CA THR A 3 0.87 17.87 -34.97
C THR A 3 1.14 17.64 -33.47
N ARG A 4 0.55 18.43 -32.55
CA ARG A 4 0.75 18.26 -31.09
C ARG A 4 -0.42 17.59 -30.34
N GLN A 5 -1.52 17.28 -30.98
CA GLN A 5 -2.67 16.67 -30.31
C GLN A 5 -2.73 15.13 -30.42
N THR A 6 -1.99 14.51 -31.32
CA THR A 6 -2.01 13.04 -31.52
C THR A 6 -1.12 12.27 -30.56
N ALA A 7 -0.15 12.90 -29.91
CA ALA A 7 0.73 12.23 -28.95
C ALA A 7 0.12 12.08 -27.53
N ARG A 8 -0.93 12.82 -27.21
CA ARG A 8 -1.59 12.75 -25.88
C ARG A 8 -2.62 11.62 -25.77
N ALA A 9 -3.15 11.13 -26.88
CA ALA A 9 -4.14 10.06 -26.91
C ALA A 9 -3.51 8.65 -26.86
N ALA A 10 -2.25 8.51 -27.25
CA ALA A 10 -1.60 7.20 -27.36
C ALA A 10 -1.03 6.66 -26.02
N ILE A 11 -0.83 7.52 -25.02
CA ILE A 11 -0.29 7.09 -23.71
C ILE A 11 -1.41 6.61 -22.78
N LEU A 12 -2.66 7.08 -22.97
CA LEU A 12 -3.80 6.63 -22.17
C LEU A 12 -4.43 5.33 -22.67
N SER A 13 -4.18 4.92 -23.90
CA SER A 13 -4.83 3.74 -24.50
C SER A 13 -4.07 2.42 -24.34
N THR A 14 -2.86 2.44 -23.77
CA THR A 14 -2.06 1.22 -23.55
C THR A 14 -2.21 0.66 -22.13
N LEU A 15 -2.98 1.28 -21.27
CA LEU A 15 -3.16 0.91 -19.85
C LEU A 15 -4.49 0.16 -19.60
N VAL A 16 -5.27 -0.09 -20.62
CA VAL A 16 -6.54 -0.82 -20.49
C VAL A 16 -6.57 -1.91 -21.52
N VAL A 17 -6.00 -3.05 -21.24
CA VAL A 17 -6.44 -4.37 -21.70
C VAL A 17 -5.67 -5.44 -20.95
N VAL A 18 -6.14 -5.91 -19.83
CA VAL A 18 -6.28 -7.32 -19.48
C VAL A 18 -7.48 -7.42 -18.52
N ALA A 19 -8.67 -7.27 -19.05
CA ALA A 19 -9.84 -7.80 -18.38
C ALA A 19 -10.03 -9.22 -18.95
N GLY A 20 -9.33 -10.17 -18.38
CA GLY A 20 -9.74 -11.57 -18.46
C GLY A 20 -11.10 -11.67 -17.79
N ALA A 21 -12.05 -12.38 -18.40
CA ALA A 21 -13.29 -12.73 -17.76
C ALA A 21 -12.97 -13.69 -16.59
N ALA A 22 -12.62 -13.14 -15.45
CA ALA A 22 -12.49 -13.86 -14.19
C ALA A 22 -13.88 -14.34 -13.79
N ARG A 23 -13.97 -15.54 -13.25
CA ARG A 23 -15.18 -16.00 -12.56
C ARG A 23 -15.21 -15.24 -11.25
N ALA A 24 -16.10 -14.25 -11.14
CA ALA A 24 -16.33 -13.55 -9.89
C ALA A 24 -16.64 -14.58 -8.80
N SER A 25 -15.76 -14.71 -7.83
CA SER A 25 -16.06 -15.37 -6.57
C SER A 25 -16.55 -14.27 -5.65
N ASP A 26 -17.82 -14.36 -5.21
CA ASP A 26 -18.37 -13.34 -4.32
C ASP A 26 -17.57 -13.31 -2.98
N LEU A 27 -17.15 -12.12 -2.54
CA LEU A 27 -16.41 -11.91 -1.29
C LEU A 27 -17.18 -12.38 -0.06
N PHE A 28 -18.52 -12.27 -0.14
CA PHE A 28 -19.43 -12.65 0.91
C PHE A 28 -20.43 -13.64 0.35
N ASN A 29 -20.51 -14.82 0.95
CA ASN A 29 -21.42 -15.88 0.54
C ASN A 29 -22.25 -16.32 1.73
N VAL A 30 -23.54 -16.53 1.54
CA VAL A 30 -24.43 -17.17 2.51
C VAL A 30 -24.88 -18.52 1.99
N ASN A 31 -24.61 -19.55 2.76
CA ASN A 31 -25.19 -20.88 2.59
C ASN A 31 -26.27 -21.07 3.65
N LEU A 32 -27.52 -21.13 3.20
CA LEU A 32 -28.70 -21.13 4.03
C LEU A 32 -29.43 -22.44 3.82
N ALA A 33 -29.91 -23.04 4.92
CA ALA A 33 -30.69 -24.28 4.90
C ALA A 33 -31.90 -24.15 5.83
N GLU A 34 -33.07 -24.64 5.38
CA GLU A 34 -34.28 -24.70 6.18
C GLU A 34 -34.08 -25.63 7.39
N THR A 35 -34.47 -25.18 8.58
CA THR A 35 -34.41 -25.97 9.80
C THR A 35 -35.46 -27.11 9.74
N GLY A 36 -34.99 -28.34 9.79
CA GLY A 36 -35.85 -29.53 9.64
C GLY A 36 -36.02 -30.04 8.21
N ASN A 37 -35.62 -29.28 7.19
CA ASN A 37 -35.62 -29.72 5.82
C ASN A 37 -34.28 -29.35 5.11
N PRO A 38 -33.19 -30.05 5.38
CA PRO A 38 -31.85 -29.71 4.86
C PRO A 38 -31.72 -29.87 3.32
N GLY A 39 -32.75 -30.39 2.66
CA GLY A 39 -32.85 -30.44 1.19
C GLY A 39 -33.25 -29.08 0.59
N ASN A 40 -33.89 -28.20 1.34
CA ASN A 40 -34.20 -26.84 0.93
C ASN A 40 -33.04 -25.93 1.31
N ARG A 41 -32.21 -25.63 0.32
CA ARG A 41 -30.99 -24.84 0.49
C ARG A 41 -30.93 -23.69 -0.51
N LEU A 42 -30.30 -22.61 -0.10
CA LEU A 42 -30.05 -21.46 -0.93
C LEU A 42 -28.58 -21.03 -0.74
N PHE A 43 -27.91 -20.73 -1.84
CA PHE A 43 -26.60 -20.12 -1.84
C PHE A 43 -26.71 -18.76 -2.52
N VAL A 44 -26.25 -17.70 -1.84
CA VAL A 44 -26.30 -16.33 -2.34
C VAL A 44 -24.94 -15.69 -2.10
N GLY A 45 -24.38 -15.11 -3.16
CA GLY A 45 -23.16 -14.31 -3.09
C GLY A 45 -23.45 -12.82 -3.18
N SER A 46 -22.50 -12.01 -2.67
CA SER A 46 -22.53 -10.55 -2.75
C SER A 46 -21.10 -9.97 -2.66
N SER A 47 -20.88 -8.84 -3.30
CA SER A 47 -19.67 -8.04 -3.10
C SER A 47 -19.76 -7.10 -1.87
N SER A 48 -20.95 -6.95 -1.27
CA SER A 48 -21.20 -6.06 -0.13
C SER A 48 -21.84 -6.78 1.05
N LEU A 49 -21.16 -6.81 2.21
CA LEU A 49 -21.66 -7.41 3.44
C LEU A 49 -22.94 -6.74 3.96
N PRO A 50 -23.04 -5.39 4.06
CA PRO A 50 -24.26 -4.76 4.56
C PRO A 50 -25.48 -5.12 3.71
N ASN A 51 -25.37 -5.07 2.40
CA ASN A 51 -26.48 -5.41 1.49
C ASN A 51 -26.89 -6.88 1.64
N LEU A 52 -25.92 -7.78 1.83
CA LEU A 52 -26.20 -9.20 2.02
C LEU A 52 -26.96 -9.46 3.32
N LEU A 53 -26.52 -8.85 4.42
CA LEU A 53 -27.15 -8.99 5.74
C LEU A 53 -28.56 -8.34 5.80
N GLU A 54 -28.73 -7.17 5.18
CA GLU A 54 -30.03 -6.51 5.07
C GLU A 54 -31.03 -7.36 4.29
N ASN A 55 -30.64 -7.85 3.10
CA ASN A 55 -31.49 -8.73 2.29
C ASN A 55 -31.83 -10.05 3.01
N LEU A 56 -30.88 -10.62 3.76
CA LEU A 56 -31.12 -11.83 4.57
C LEU A 56 -32.10 -11.56 5.71
N ALA A 57 -31.94 -10.46 6.43
CA ALA A 57 -32.76 -10.09 7.56
C ALA A 57 -34.22 -9.76 7.16
N ASP A 58 -34.38 -9.05 6.05
CA ASP A 58 -35.68 -8.67 5.51
C ASP A 58 -36.25 -9.74 4.57
N GLN A 59 -35.52 -10.83 4.34
CA GLN A 59 -35.91 -11.93 3.46
C GLN A 59 -36.36 -11.46 2.08
N THR A 60 -35.58 -10.50 1.53
CA THR A 60 -35.84 -9.88 0.22
C THR A 60 -34.96 -10.47 -0.87
N GLY A 61 -35.20 -10.13 -2.11
CA GLY A 61 -34.40 -10.55 -3.24
C GLY A 61 -34.29 -12.08 -3.36
N ALA A 62 -33.08 -12.62 -3.38
CA ALA A 62 -32.84 -14.07 -3.46
C ALA A 62 -33.35 -14.83 -2.23
N PHE A 63 -33.49 -14.18 -1.06
CA PHE A 63 -33.95 -14.79 0.19
C PHE A 63 -35.49 -14.85 0.33
N ALA A 64 -36.25 -14.30 -0.60
CA ALA A 64 -37.71 -14.24 -0.53
C ALA A 64 -38.39 -15.61 -0.40
N SER A 65 -37.75 -16.68 -0.91
CA SER A 65 -38.26 -18.06 -0.79
C SER A 65 -38.18 -18.60 0.65
N PHE A 66 -37.47 -17.97 1.55
CA PHE A 66 -37.34 -18.31 2.96
C PHE A 66 -38.15 -17.41 3.87
N ASN A 67 -39.02 -16.55 3.33
CA ASN A 67 -39.86 -15.68 4.12
C ASN A 67 -40.81 -16.51 5.04
N GLY A 68 -40.68 -16.28 6.35
CA GLY A 68 -41.43 -17.01 7.36
C GLY A 68 -41.00 -18.47 7.57
N VAL A 69 -39.89 -18.91 6.96
CA VAL A 69 -39.36 -20.27 7.10
C VAL A 69 -38.18 -20.24 8.07
N PRO A 70 -38.15 -21.08 9.12
CA PRO A 70 -36.99 -21.14 10.02
C PRO A 70 -35.74 -21.68 9.30
N PHE A 71 -34.61 -21.01 9.44
CA PHE A 71 -33.39 -21.43 8.78
C PHE A 71 -32.13 -21.26 9.63
N ALA A 72 -31.09 -22.00 9.27
CA ALA A 72 -29.72 -21.75 9.67
C ALA A 72 -28.89 -21.28 8.46
N ALA A 73 -28.07 -20.29 8.67
CA ALA A 73 -27.18 -19.75 7.63
C ALA A 73 -25.73 -19.67 8.11
N ASN A 74 -24.81 -20.01 7.23
CA ASN A 74 -23.38 -19.81 7.40
C ASN A 74 -22.90 -18.81 6.35
N LEU A 75 -22.19 -17.79 6.81
CA LEU A 75 -21.67 -16.72 5.97
C LEU A 75 -20.16 -16.85 5.86
N THR A 76 -19.67 -16.84 4.62
CA THR A 76 -18.27 -16.65 4.27
C THR A 76 -17.98 -15.14 4.21
N TYR A 77 -16.91 -14.72 4.84
CA TYR A 77 -16.48 -13.32 4.86
C TYR A 77 -15.08 -13.18 4.30
N ALA A 78 -14.93 -12.46 3.20
CA ALA A 78 -13.63 -12.16 2.57
C ALA A 78 -12.73 -13.41 2.42
N GLY A 79 -13.31 -14.52 1.93
CA GLY A 79 -12.65 -15.82 1.74
C GLY A 79 -12.55 -16.71 2.97
N ILE A 80 -13.08 -16.28 4.13
CA ILE A 80 -13.08 -17.08 5.36
C ILE A 80 -14.43 -17.78 5.51
N ASP A 81 -14.45 -19.10 5.35
CA ASP A 81 -15.66 -19.91 5.49
C ASP A 81 -16.19 -19.92 6.93
N ASN A 82 -17.51 -19.94 7.06
CA ASN A 82 -18.20 -19.98 8.34
C ASN A 82 -17.77 -18.85 9.32
N ALA A 83 -17.44 -17.69 8.79
CA ALA A 83 -17.03 -16.55 9.60
C ALA A 83 -18.16 -16.06 10.53
N ILE A 84 -19.43 -16.17 10.08
CA ILE A 84 -20.61 -15.81 10.84
C ILE A 84 -21.64 -16.94 10.68
N ALA A 85 -22.21 -17.43 11.79
CA ALA A 85 -23.34 -18.37 11.78
C ALA A 85 -24.58 -17.70 12.34
N ILE A 86 -25.71 -17.87 11.64
CA ILE A 86 -26.97 -17.19 11.94
C ILE A 86 -28.10 -18.23 12.02
N GLN A 87 -29.04 -18.03 12.93
CA GLN A 87 -30.30 -18.74 12.99
C GLN A 87 -31.45 -17.75 12.93
N TYR A 88 -32.46 -18.07 12.14
CA TYR A 88 -33.73 -17.35 12.06
C TYR A 88 -34.87 -18.26 12.51
N ASP A 89 -35.72 -17.72 13.37
CA ASP A 89 -36.93 -18.38 13.85
C ASP A 89 -38.10 -17.40 13.74
N PRO A 90 -39.08 -17.68 12.86
CA PRO A 90 -40.23 -16.78 12.64
C PRO A 90 -41.16 -16.65 13.83
N THR A 91 -41.03 -17.51 14.85
CA THR A 91 -41.93 -17.57 16.03
C THR A 91 -41.19 -17.56 17.37
N GLY A 92 -39.86 -17.49 17.33
CA GLY A 92 -39.00 -17.62 18.52
C GLY A 92 -38.78 -16.34 19.32
N GLY A 93 -39.26 -15.20 18.82
CA GLY A 93 -39.14 -13.91 19.46
C GLY A 93 -40.21 -13.61 20.52
N ALA A 94 -40.15 -12.41 21.09
CA ALA A 94 -41.14 -11.93 22.02
C ALA A 94 -42.53 -11.91 21.37
N ASN A 95 -43.54 -12.40 22.11
CA ASN A 95 -44.92 -12.51 21.65
C ASN A 95 -45.12 -13.39 20.39
N GLY A 96 -44.21 -14.34 20.12
CA GLY A 96 -44.26 -15.18 18.94
C GLY A 96 -43.84 -14.48 17.63
N GLY A 97 -43.06 -13.42 17.74
CA GLY A 97 -42.52 -12.68 16.61
C GLY A 97 -41.24 -13.30 16.04
N GLU A 98 -40.75 -12.70 14.99
CA GLU A 98 -39.52 -13.10 14.30
C GLU A 98 -38.27 -12.76 15.13
N VAL A 99 -37.29 -13.67 15.12
CA VAL A 99 -35.99 -13.46 15.77
C VAL A 99 -34.84 -13.98 14.92
N ILE A 100 -33.75 -13.22 14.91
CA ILE A 100 -32.47 -13.63 14.34
C ILE A 100 -31.46 -13.74 15.48
N ARG A 101 -30.65 -14.80 15.47
CA ARG A 101 -29.55 -15.00 16.42
C ARG A 101 -28.28 -15.22 15.66
N ILE A 102 -27.24 -14.46 15.99
CA ILE A 102 -25.87 -14.83 15.61
C ILE A 102 -25.41 -15.90 16.60
N THR A 103 -25.21 -17.11 16.14
CA THR A 103 -24.81 -18.25 16.98
C THR A 103 -23.31 -18.46 17.03
N SER A 104 -22.58 -17.87 16.09
CA SER A 104 -21.12 -17.83 16.05
C SER A 104 -20.66 -16.59 15.30
N LEU A 105 -19.70 -15.90 15.86
CA LEU A 105 -18.97 -14.80 15.24
C LEU A 105 -17.47 -15.10 15.40
N LEU A 106 -16.74 -15.23 14.31
CA LEU A 106 -15.34 -15.63 14.29
C LEU A 106 -14.50 -14.82 15.30
N GLY A 107 -13.86 -15.54 16.25
CA GLY A 107 -12.98 -14.90 17.24
C GLY A 107 -13.69 -14.13 18.36
N SER A 108 -15.02 -14.12 18.38
CA SER A 108 -15.81 -13.46 19.42
C SER A 108 -16.73 -14.48 20.09
N ASP A 109 -16.93 -14.33 21.39
CA ASP A 109 -17.92 -15.11 22.16
C ASP A 109 -19.32 -14.47 22.11
N ALA A 110 -19.47 -13.34 21.41
CA ALA A 110 -20.73 -12.64 21.28
C ALA A 110 -21.75 -13.45 20.45
N THR A 111 -22.93 -13.64 21.03
CA THR A 111 -24.07 -14.31 20.40
C THR A 111 -25.34 -13.44 20.48
N PRO A 112 -25.33 -12.28 19.76
CA PRO A 112 -26.43 -11.34 19.84
C PRO A 112 -27.74 -11.94 19.29
N THR A 113 -28.87 -11.47 19.86
CA THR A 113 -30.19 -11.82 19.41
C THR A 113 -30.97 -10.56 19.04
N PHE A 114 -31.53 -10.57 17.84
CA PHE A 114 -32.30 -9.47 17.26
C PHE A 114 -33.76 -9.90 17.20
N ASP A 115 -34.67 -9.12 17.77
CA ASP A 115 -36.08 -9.44 17.89
C ASP A 115 -36.91 -8.38 17.15
N ARG A 116 -37.83 -8.81 16.28
CA ARG A 116 -38.74 -7.91 15.54
C ARG A 116 -39.54 -7.02 16.46
N ALA A 117 -39.81 -7.45 17.69
CA ALA A 117 -40.50 -6.64 18.70
C ALA A 117 -39.72 -5.36 19.06
N ASN A 118 -38.42 -5.35 18.88
CA ASN A 118 -37.54 -4.21 19.14
C ASN A 118 -37.30 -3.31 17.90
N GLY A 119 -37.92 -3.63 16.75
CA GLY A 119 -37.82 -2.87 15.53
C GLY A 119 -37.45 -3.72 14.32
N ASP A 120 -37.00 -3.06 13.27
CA ASP A 120 -36.58 -3.70 12.02
C ASP A 120 -35.31 -4.55 12.23
N LEU A 121 -35.32 -5.82 11.78
CA LEU A 121 -34.22 -6.76 12.02
C LEU A 121 -32.96 -6.39 11.25
N GLY A 122 -33.11 -5.93 10.01
CA GLY A 122 -31.95 -5.48 9.19
C GLY A 122 -31.24 -4.30 9.83
N ASN A 123 -31.98 -3.32 10.33
CA ASN A 123 -31.42 -2.19 11.06
C ASN A 123 -30.71 -2.62 12.35
N GLN A 124 -31.31 -3.54 13.14
CA GLN A 124 -30.66 -4.05 14.36
C GLN A 124 -29.32 -4.75 14.06
N ILE A 125 -29.29 -5.61 13.03
CA ILE A 125 -28.06 -6.29 12.63
C ILE A 125 -27.02 -5.28 12.14
N ARG A 126 -27.44 -4.34 11.29
CA ARG A 126 -26.54 -3.29 10.81
C ARG A 126 -25.97 -2.45 11.97
N ASP A 127 -26.80 -2.08 12.91
CA ASP A 127 -26.38 -1.28 14.06
C ASP A 127 -25.45 -2.06 14.98
N PHE A 128 -25.64 -3.37 15.15
CA PHE A 128 -24.69 -4.23 15.86
C PHE A 128 -23.29 -4.19 15.22
N PHE A 129 -23.19 -4.32 13.90
CA PHE A 129 -21.90 -4.29 13.22
C PHE A 129 -21.25 -2.90 13.18
N LEU A 130 -22.04 -1.83 13.25
CA LEU A 130 -21.55 -0.48 13.05
C LEU A 130 -21.56 0.40 14.32
N LYS A 131 -22.30 0.01 15.40
CA LYS A 131 -22.55 0.90 16.54
C LYS A 131 -22.54 0.22 17.92
N ASP A 132 -23.12 -0.97 18.05
CA ASP A 132 -23.59 -1.46 19.36
C ASP A 132 -22.57 -2.31 20.13
N ASP A 133 -21.74 -3.11 19.46
CA ASP A 133 -20.74 -3.97 20.11
C ASP A 133 -19.37 -3.88 19.44
N PRO A 134 -18.64 -2.77 19.69
CA PRO A 134 -17.34 -2.53 19.07
C PRO A 134 -16.29 -3.57 19.48
N ASP A 135 -16.37 -4.18 20.66
CA ASP A 135 -15.40 -5.16 21.11
C ASP A 135 -15.58 -6.50 20.39
N ALA A 136 -16.83 -6.96 20.19
CA ALA A 136 -17.11 -8.16 19.40
C ALA A 136 -16.68 -8.01 17.93
N ILE A 137 -16.97 -6.86 17.34
CA ILE A 137 -16.57 -6.54 15.97
C ILE A 137 -15.05 -6.39 15.84
N LYS A 138 -14.39 -5.77 16.82
CA LYS A 138 -12.94 -5.69 16.88
C LYS A 138 -12.27 -7.08 16.90
N ASP A 139 -12.77 -7.98 17.74
CA ASP A 139 -12.22 -9.36 17.83
C ASP A 139 -12.48 -10.12 16.52
N PHE A 140 -13.64 -9.93 15.90
CA PHE A 140 -13.96 -10.47 14.59
C PHE A 140 -13.00 -9.95 13.52
N LEU A 141 -12.84 -8.63 13.39
CA LEU A 141 -11.94 -8.02 12.40
C LEU A 141 -10.48 -8.43 12.62
N LYS A 142 -10.05 -8.58 13.87
CA LYS A 142 -8.72 -9.10 14.20
C LYS A 142 -8.49 -10.52 13.66
N GLN A 143 -9.50 -11.40 13.71
CA GLN A 143 -9.42 -12.72 13.12
C GLN A 143 -9.49 -12.68 11.60
N VAL A 144 -10.27 -11.77 11.03
CA VAL A 144 -10.28 -11.53 9.58
C VAL A 144 -8.88 -11.10 9.09
N ASN A 145 -8.26 -10.13 9.75
CA ASN A 145 -6.91 -9.67 9.41
C ASN A 145 -5.85 -10.79 9.44
N ARG A 146 -6.05 -11.82 10.27
CA ARG A 146 -5.13 -12.96 10.40
C ARG A 146 -5.33 -14.05 9.37
N ARG A 147 -6.44 -14.04 8.62
CA ARG A 147 -6.85 -15.15 7.75
C ARG A 147 -7.20 -14.75 6.33
N SER A 148 -7.61 -13.50 6.11
CA SER A 148 -8.06 -13.04 4.81
C SER A 148 -6.93 -12.39 4.02
N LEU A 149 -6.74 -12.84 2.79
CA LEU A 149 -5.78 -12.27 1.83
C LEU A 149 -6.19 -10.89 1.31
N VAL A 150 -7.44 -10.49 1.58
CA VAL A 150 -8.04 -9.23 1.10
C VAL A 150 -8.59 -8.36 2.23
N ALA A 151 -8.15 -8.59 3.48
CA ALA A 151 -8.49 -7.74 4.60
C ALA A 151 -8.02 -6.29 4.40
N VAL A 152 -8.86 -5.33 4.84
CA VAL A 152 -8.67 -3.89 4.57
C VAL A 152 -7.55 -3.27 5.40
N THR A 153 -7.43 -3.65 6.67
CA THR A 153 -6.62 -2.91 7.64
C THR A 153 -5.25 -3.51 7.89
N ASP A 154 -5.13 -4.85 7.93
CA ASP A 154 -3.88 -5.54 8.27
C ASP A 154 -3.79 -6.93 7.63
N GLY A 155 -2.62 -7.57 7.68
CA GLY A 155 -2.39 -8.97 7.43
C GLY A 155 -2.10 -9.39 5.99
N ASN A 156 -2.09 -8.48 5.04
CA ASN A 156 -1.80 -8.77 3.63
C ASN A 156 -1.21 -7.54 2.89
N PRO A 157 -0.65 -7.69 1.67
CA PRO A 157 -0.03 -6.59 0.94
C PRO A 157 -0.96 -5.45 0.51
N LEU A 158 -2.29 -5.66 0.47
CA LEU A 158 -3.30 -4.63 0.15
C LEU A 158 -3.67 -3.81 1.37
N ALA A 159 -3.49 -4.38 2.55
CA ALA A 159 -3.90 -3.78 3.80
C ALA A 159 -3.22 -2.44 4.08
N THR A 160 -3.89 -1.59 4.83
CA THR A 160 -3.42 -0.22 5.15
C THR A 160 -2.07 -0.23 5.85
N THR A 161 -1.80 -1.19 6.75
CA THR A 161 -0.49 -1.34 7.42
C THR A 161 0.64 -1.58 6.43
N ALA A 162 0.47 -2.53 5.49
CA ALA A 162 1.46 -2.86 4.47
C ALA A 162 1.68 -1.69 3.50
N ARG A 163 0.60 -1.01 3.09
CA ARG A 163 0.67 0.16 2.20
C ARG A 163 1.39 1.33 2.87
N SER A 164 1.09 1.62 4.12
CA SER A 164 1.79 2.65 4.91
C SER A 164 3.29 2.36 5.02
N ALA A 165 3.67 1.13 5.39
CA ALA A 165 5.07 0.70 5.43
C ALA A 165 5.74 0.79 4.05
N ARG A 166 5.02 0.42 2.97
CA ARG A 166 5.49 0.51 1.59
C ARG A 166 5.74 1.95 1.18
N TYR A 167 4.82 2.90 1.41
CA TYR A 167 5.00 4.30 1.06
C TYR A 167 6.24 4.93 1.68
N LYS A 168 6.54 4.58 2.93
CA LYS A 168 7.76 5.02 3.60
C LYS A 168 9.00 4.37 2.99
N PHE A 169 8.96 3.06 2.71
CA PHE A 169 10.08 2.34 2.11
C PHE A 169 10.37 2.78 0.67
N GLU A 170 9.37 3.14 -0.10
CA GLU A 170 9.51 3.68 -1.45
C GLU A 170 10.19 5.05 -1.46
N ARG A 171 9.93 5.89 -0.46
CA ARG A 171 10.56 7.21 -0.36
C ARG A 171 12.02 7.15 0.10
N PHE A 172 12.34 6.28 1.03
CA PHE A 172 13.64 6.31 1.74
C PHE A 172 14.42 5.01 1.62
N GLY A 173 13.82 3.93 1.12
CA GLY A 173 14.44 2.63 0.93
C GLY A 173 15.09 2.49 -0.45
N ILE A 174 14.90 1.32 -1.06
CA ILE A 174 15.56 1.00 -2.34
C ILE A 174 15.07 1.83 -3.53
N HIS A 175 13.87 2.36 -3.48
CA HIS A 175 13.37 3.24 -4.56
C HIS A 175 13.96 4.66 -4.48
N THR A 176 14.54 5.00 -3.36
CA THR A 176 15.44 6.13 -3.12
C THR A 176 15.01 7.46 -3.72
N ASP A 177 13.73 7.72 -3.67
CA ASP A 177 13.22 8.95 -4.27
C ASP A 177 13.75 10.21 -3.59
N PHE A 178 14.08 10.17 -2.30
CA PHE A 178 14.68 11.27 -1.54
C PHE A 178 16.08 10.97 -1.03
N THR A 179 16.67 9.86 -1.41
CA THR A 179 18.07 9.64 -1.13
C THR A 179 18.88 10.28 -2.21
N THR A 180 19.80 11.14 -1.82
CA THR A 180 20.76 11.81 -2.69
C THR A 180 20.25 12.04 -4.11
N THR A 181 19.97 13.16 -4.39
CA THR A 181 19.66 13.78 -5.62
C THR A 181 20.28 13.08 -6.81
N GLU A 182 19.48 12.41 -7.61
CA GLU A 182 19.89 11.95 -8.94
C GLU A 182 20.46 13.13 -9.76
N GLY A 183 20.02 14.37 -9.48
CA GLY A 183 20.63 15.59 -9.99
C GLY A 183 22.08 15.84 -9.51
N GLU A 184 22.43 15.40 -8.29
CA GLU A 184 23.83 15.43 -7.84
C GLU A 184 24.68 14.40 -8.59
N LEU A 185 24.12 13.23 -8.92
CA LEU A 185 24.78 12.26 -9.80
C LEU A 185 25.06 12.85 -11.18
N TYR A 186 24.07 13.52 -11.78
CA TYR A 186 24.24 14.20 -13.06
C TYR A 186 25.38 15.22 -13.00
N ASN A 187 25.42 16.06 -11.98
CA ASN A 187 26.46 17.06 -11.80
C ASN A 187 27.85 16.43 -11.53
N ARG A 188 27.90 15.37 -10.73
CA ARG A 188 29.15 14.63 -10.45
C ARG A 188 29.70 13.96 -11.71
N PHE A 189 28.83 13.28 -12.51
CA PHE A 189 29.25 12.71 -13.81
C PHE A 189 29.76 13.76 -14.81
N SER A 190 29.13 14.93 -14.88
CA SER A 190 29.57 16.00 -15.79
C SER A 190 30.93 16.58 -15.41
N VAL A 191 31.20 16.66 -14.10
CA VAL A 191 32.48 17.12 -13.57
C VAL A 191 33.58 16.07 -13.80
N ASP A 192 33.29 14.78 -13.57
CA ASP A 192 34.31 13.73 -13.75
C ASP A 192 34.67 13.53 -15.23
N HIS A 193 33.71 13.61 -16.14
CA HIS A 193 34.00 13.58 -17.59
C HIS A 193 34.85 14.77 -18.08
N SER A 194 34.64 15.96 -17.54
CA SER A 194 35.47 17.10 -17.85
C SER A 194 36.91 16.95 -17.29
N ALA A 195 37.01 16.41 -16.09
CA ALA A 195 38.33 16.11 -15.47
C ALA A 195 39.08 14.98 -16.18
N ARG A 196 38.39 13.93 -16.64
CA ARG A 196 39.00 12.84 -17.42
C ARG A 196 39.39 13.28 -18.83
N ARG A 197 38.63 14.14 -19.51
CA ARG A 197 39.02 14.73 -20.81
C ARG A 197 40.28 15.61 -20.66
N ALA A 198 40.40 16.32 -19.56
CA ALA A 198 41.63 17.10 -19.28
C ALA A 198 42.86 16.22 -18.98
N ARG A 199 42.66 14.94 -18.63
CA ARG A 199 43.75 13.96 -18.36
C ARG A 199 44.03 12.99 -19.51
N SER A 200 43.36 13.11 -20.67
CA SER A 200 43.70 12.28 -21.85
C SER A 200 45.15 12.54 -22.29
N PRO A 201 46.01 11.51 -22.31
CA PRO A 201 47.42 11.68 -22.70
C PRO A 201 47.51 11.71 -24.23
N GLY A 202 47.18 12.84 -24.81
CA GLY A 202 47.20 13.03 -26.27
C GLY A 202 47.49 14.45 -26.71
N ALA A 203 47.58 15.39 -25.78
CA ALA A 203 48.05 16.74 -26.06
C ALA A 203 49.55 16.80 -25.71
N ASN A 204 50.34 16.80 -26.75
CA ASN A 204 51.79 16.92 -26.69
C ASN A 204 52.27 17.98 -25.71
N GLY A 205 53.18 17.57 -24.86
CA GLY A 205 54.33 18.23 -24.34
C GLY A 205 54.30 19.73 -24.09
N GLY A 206 54.02 20.07 -22.84
CA GLY A 206 54.26 21.36 -22.26
C GLY A 206 53.88 21.29 -20.81
N GLU A 207 54.76 20.73 -19.97
CA GLU A 207 54.65 20.94 -18.54
C GLU A 207 54.75 22.44 -18.29
N THR A 208 53.64 23.08 -17.98
CA THR A 208 53.63 24.40 -17.35
C THR A 208 53.87 24.13 -15.87
N PRO A 209 55.07 24.44 -15.32
CA PRO A 209 55.34 24.34 -13.89
C PRO A 209 54.54 25.47 -13.23
N GLY A 210 53.57 25.13 -12.49
CA GLY A 210 52.79 26.12 -11.73
C GLY A 210 51.27 26.00 -11.77
N ALA A 211 50.69 24.98 -12.42
CA ALA A 211 49.27 24.70 -12.23
C ALA A 211 49.09 24.14 -10.82
N GLU A 212 49.02 25.04 -9.87
CA GLU A 212 48.48 24.78 -8.54
C GLU A 212 47.20 23.98 -8.72
N ARG A 213 47.12 22.77 -8.15
CA ARG A 213 45.91 21.99 -8.07
C ARG A 213 44.89 22.90 -7.38
N ALA A 214 43.95 23.45 -8.15
CA ALA A 214 42.82 24.13 -7.56
C ALA A 214 42.24 23.15 -6.52
N PRO A 215 42.15 23.53 -5.26
CA PRO A 215 41.52 22.70 -4.25
C PRO A 215 40.17 22.30 -4.74
N LEU A 216 39.75 21.06 -4.54
CA LEU A 216 38.39 20.57 -4.84
C LEU A 216 37.33 21.40 -4.16
N ASP A 217 37.70 22.18 -3.15
CA ASP A 217 36.88 23.13 -2.39
C ASP A 217 36.38 24.34 -3.20
N ASN A 218 36.93 24.61 -4.39
CA ASN A 218 36.53 25.69 -5.30
C ASN A 218 35.69 25.23 -6.49
N LEU A 219 35.24 23.96 -6.53
CA LEU A 219 34.12 23.63 -7.38
C LEU A 219 32.97 24.48 -6.89
N PRO A 220 32.27 25.28 -7.76
CA PRO A 220 31.13 26.02 -7.30
C PRO A 220 30.20 25.03 -6.60
N VAL A 221 30.12 25.15 -5.28
CA VAL A 221 29.04 24.57 -4.51
C VAL A 221 27.82 25.06 -5.25
N HIS A 222 27.25 24.16 -6.07
CA HIS A 222 26.14 24.54 -6.93
C HIS A 222 25.13 25.22 -6.04
N GLN A 223 24.82 26.43 -6.47
CA GLN A 223 23.78 27.29 -5.94
C GLN A 223 22.73 26.46 -5.28
N ALA A 224 22.49 26.77 -4.03
CA ALA A 224 21.56 26.10 -3.15
C ALA A 224 20.47 25.44 -3.95
N ALA A 225 20.51 24.11 -4.02
CA ALA A 225 19.39 23.36 -4.53
C ALA A 225 18.17 23.97 -3.87
N THR A 226 17.17 24.29 -4.67
CA THR A 226 15.93 24.86 -4.17
C THR A 226 15.56 24.13 -2.88
N PRO A 227 15.27 24.84 -1.79
CA PRO A 227 15.08 24.21 -0.49
C PRO A 227 13.88 23.23 -0.47
N ILE A 228 13.07 23.27 -1.53
CA ILE A 228 11.85 22.46 -1.64
C ILE A 228 11.97 21.54 -2.86
N ARG A 229 11.66 20.27 -2.67
CA ARG A 229 11.51 19.27 -3.73
C ARG A 229 10.13 18.66 -3.63
N THR A 230 9.48 18.47 -4.77
CA THR A 230 8.17 17.81 -4.83
C THR A 230 8.29 16.52 -5.64
N ARG A 231 7.60 15.49 -5.19
CA ARG A 231 7.55 14.19 -5.85
C ARG A 231 6.13 13.70 -5.97
N PHE A 232 5.91 13.08 -7.12
CA PHE A 232 4.68 12.36 -7.43
C PHE A 232 5.07 10.95 -7.81
N HIS A 233 4.45 9.98 -7.19
CA HIS A 233 4.57 8.59 -7.54
C HIS A 233 3.17 8.03 -7.79
N PHE A 234 3.00 7.37 -8.91
CA PHE A 234 1.76 6.70 -9.31
C PHE A 234 2.06 5.24 -9.63
N ALA A 235 1.24 4.32 -9.13
CA ALA A 235 1.25 2.92 -9.50
C ALA A 235 -0.16 2.44 -9.86
N ALA A 236 -0.23 1.54 -10.85
CA ALA A 236 -1.44 0.84 -11.23
C ALA A 236 -1.11 -0.65 -11.33
N GLN A 237 -1.84 -1.49 -10.63
CA GLN A 237 -1.51 -2.90 -10.48
C GLN A 237 -2.76 -3.77 -10.54
N TYR A 238 -2.62 -4.94 -11.13
CA TYR A 238 -3.57 -6.04 -11.06
C TYR A 238 -3.31 -6.85 -9.79
N ILE A 239 -4.37 -7.40 -9.21
CA ILE A 239 -4.37 -8.22 -7.99
C ILE A 239 -4.95 -9.57 -8.36
N ASP A 240 -4.28 -10.64 -7.90
CA ASP A 240 -4.77 -12.01 -7.90
C ASP A 240 -4.53 -12.56 -6.47
N ALA A 241 -5.59 -12.86 -5.76
CA ALA A 241 -5.54 -13.33 -4.38
C ALA A 241 -6.43 -14.57 -4.24
N GLN A 242 -5.83 -15.74 -4.41
CA GLN A 242 -6.52 -17.03 -4.44
C GLN A 242 -7.56 -17.13 -5.57
N SER A 243 -8.83 -16.86 -5.20
CA SER A 243 -9.99 -16.88 -6.12
C SER A 243 -10.55 -15.50 -6.39
N PHE A 244 -9.89 -14.46 -5.90
CA PHE A 244 -10.33 -13.06 -6.02
C PHE A 244 -9.40 -12.29 -6.95
N ASP A 245 -10.01 -11.59 -7.89
CA ASP A 245 -9.33 -10.71 -8.82
C ASP A 245 -9.60 -9.23 -8.48
N GLY A 246 -8.67 -8.37 -8.87
CA GLY A 246 -8.86 -6.96 -8.61
C GLY A 246 -7.80 -6.05 -9.21
N TYR A 247 -7.86 -4.80 -8.84
CA TYR A 247 -6.89 -3.79 -9.25
C TYR A 247 -6.64 -2.78 -8.15
N SER A 248 -5.46 -2.15 -8.17
CA SER A 248 -5.11 -1.08 -7.25
C SER A 248 -4.48 0.11 -7.96
N PHE A 249 -4.73 1.27 -7.39
CA PHE A 249 -4.11 2.54 -7.79
C PHE A 249 -3.53 3.21 -6.56
N ASP A 250 -2.29 3.66 -6.68
CA ASP A 250 -1.58 4.38 -5.64
C ASP A 250 -1.06 5.71 -6.18
N LEU A 251 -1.33 6.79 -5.46
CA LEU A 251 -0.74 8.10 -5.69
C LEU A 251 -0.06 8.55 -4.40
N ASN A 252 1.23 8.83 -4.47
CA ASN A 252 1.98 9.37 -3.34
C ASN A 252 2.57 10.72 -3.74
N THR A 253 2.11 11.77 -3.08
CA THR A 253 2.66 13.12 -3.22
C THR A 253 3.51 13.44 -2.00
N SER A 254 4.71 13.95 -2.20
CA SER A 254 5.62 14.28 -1.09
C SER A 254 6.36 15.58 -1.35
N PHE A 255 6.58 16.32 -0.27
CA PHE A 255 7.33 17.58 -0.24
C PHE A 255 8.51 17.42 0.70
N GLU A 256 9.72 17.60 0.19
CA GLU A 256 10.93 17.64 1.00
C GLU A 256 11.39 19.08 1.18
N TYR A 257 11.65 19.46 2.43
CA TYR A 257 12.34 20.69 2.76
C TYR A 257 13.77 20.36 3.23
N VAL A 258 14.77 20.87 2.53
CA VAL A 258 16.19 20.60 2.79
C VAL A 258 16.74 21.68 3.70
N PHE A 259 17.09 21.35 4.94
CA PHE A 259 17.73 22.26 5.90
C PHE A 259 19.24 22.34 5.66
N SER A 260 19.87 21.22 5.33
CA SER A 260 21.29 21.09 5.04
C SER A 260 21.54 19.87 4.16
N GLU A 261 22.79 19.65 3.74
CA GLU A 261 23.19 18.42 3.05
C GLU A 261 22.96 17.14 3.88
N HIS A 262 22.90 17.28 5.20
CA HIS A 262 22.75 16.17 6.14
C HIS A 262 21.30 15.95 6.62
N VAL A 263 20.47 16.98 6.63
CA VAL A 263 19.14 16.91 7.26
C VAL A 263 18.09 17.53 6.36
N SER A 264 17.00 16.82 6.22
CA SER A 264 15.76 17.33 5.58
C SER A 264 14.52 16.88 6.37
N ALA A 265 13.38 17.49 6.09
CA ALA A 265 12.07 17.01 6.53
C ALA A 265 11.21 16.70 5.31
N VAL A 266 10.42 15.66 5.38
CA VAL A 266 9.54 15.23 4.31
C VAL A 266 8.11 15.11 4.83
N LEU A 267 7.19 15.76 4.12
CA LEU A 267 5.76 15.63 4.33
C LEU A 267 5.17 14.86 3.15
N GLY A 268 4.51 13.74 3.41
CA GLY A 268 3.95 12.85 2.40
C GLY A 268 2.43 12.69 2.54
N PHE A 269 1.75 12.59 1.41
CA PHE A 269 0.30 12.40 1.30
C PHE A 269 0.02 11.23 0.37
N PRO A 270 0.06 9.98 0.90
CA PRO A 270 -0.36 8.83 0.12
C PRO A 270 -1.89 8.82 -0.02
N VAL A 271 -2.35 8.46 -1.20
CA VAL A 271 -3.75 8.15 -1.49
C VAL A 271 -3.77 6.87 -2.29
N GLY A 272 -4.65 5.96 -1.93
CA GLY A 272 -4.78 4.68 -2.59
C GLY A 272 -6.22 4.26 -2.74
N TYR A 273 -6.46 3.48 -3.77
CA TYR A 273 -7.72 2.83 -4.04
C TYR A 273 -7.41 1.41 -4.49
N HIS A 274 -8.18 0.45 -4.05
CA HIS A 274 -8.23 -0.86 -4.67
C HIS A 274 -9.65 -1.40 -4.67
N ALA A 275 -9.94 -2.20 -5.67
CA ALA A 275 -11.16 -2.96 -5.75
C ALA A 275 -10.79 -4.44 -5.92
N VAL A 276 -11.48 -5.28 -5.18
CA VAL A 276 -11.42 -6.73 -5.29
C VAL A 276 -12.83 -7.22 -5.44
N GLU A 277 -13.15 -7.92 -6.53
CA GLU A 277 -14.51 -8.42 -6.82
C GLU A 277 -15.59 -7.34 -6.66
N ASP A 278 -15.48 -6.20 -7.17
CA ASP A 278 -16.44 -5.09 -7.06
C ASP A 278 -16.55 -4.45 -5.65
N ALA A 279 -15.79 -4.91 -4.66
CA ALA A 279 -15.74 -4.25 -3.36
C ALA A 279 -14.62 -3.21 -3.31
N ASP A 280 -15.00 -1.98 -3.02
CA ASP A 280 -14.15 -0.81 -3.05
C ASP A 280 -13.48 -0.52 -1.71
N VAL A 281 -12.19 -0.21 -1.73
CA VAL A 281 -11.42 0.23 -0.56
C VAL A 281 -10.65 1.51 -0.87
N PHE A 282 -10.81 2.52 -0.04
CA PHE A 282 -10.07 3.77 -0.10
C PHE A 282 -9.05 3.85 1.04
N ASN A 283 -7.87 4.35 0.73
CA ASN A 283 -6.79 4.60 1.69
C ASN A 283 -6.26 6.02 1.49
N GLY A 284 -5.87 6.65 2.57
CA GLY A 284 -5.21 7.94 2.55
C GLY A 284 -4.39 8.16 3.81
N GLY A 285 -3.46 9.12 3.80
CA GLY A 285 -2.65 9.34 4.99
C GLY A 285 -1.82 10.61 4.94
N VAL A 286 -1.18 10.87 6.08
CA VAL A 286 -0.19 11.93 6.25
C VAL A 286 1.04 11.32 6.92
N HIS A 287 2.20 11.51 6.31
CA HIS A 287 3.47 11.00 6.79
C HIS A 287 4.45 12.15 7.03
N ILE A 288 5.15 12.11 8.15
CA ILE A 288 6.22 13.05 8.48
C ILE A 288 7.49 12.25 8.75
N ASP A 289 8.52 12.52 7.96
CA ASP A 289 9.79 11.81 8.03
C ASP A 289 10.96 12.80 8.09
N VAL A 290 12.03 12.42 8.78
CA VAL A 290 13.22 13.26 8.95
C VAL A 290 14.47 12.49 8.50
N PRO A 291 14.85 12.54 7.22
CA PRO A 291 16.09 11.94 6.75
C PRO A 291 17.32 12.64 7.35
N VAL A 292 18.20 11.84 7.95
CA VAL A 292 19.53 12.26 8.43
C VAL A 292 20.56 11.48 7.61
N ARG A 293 21.48 12.19 6.92
CA ARG A 293 22.45 11.63 5.98
C ARG A 293 23.86 11.78 6.49
N PHE A 294 24.64 10.72 6.38
CA PHE A 294 26.06 10.68 6.67
C PHE A 294 26.80 10.33 5.38
N ILE A 295 27.62 11.25 4.89
CA ILE A 295 28.43 11.05 3.70
C ILE A 295 29.81 10.60 4.16
N ILE A 296 30.22 9.39 3.79
CA ILE A 296 31.49 8.78 4.15
C ILE A 296 32.35 8.76 2.88
N PRO A 297 33.32 9.70 2.74
CA PRO A 297 34.19 9.73 1.59
C PRO A 297 35.13 8.52 1.56
N ASP A 298 35.73 8.23 0.41
CA ASP A 298 36.82 7.24 0.21
C ASP A 298 36.45 5.75 0.32
N TYR A 299 35.19 5.38 0.29
CA TYR A 299 34.77 3.96 0.24
C TYR A 299 34.80 3.43 -1.21
N GLY A 300 36.02 3.29 -1.78
CA GLY A 300 36.24 2.68 -3.10
C GLY A 300 35.80 3.51 -4.32
N SER A 301 35.32 4.72 -4.09
CA SER A 301 34.84 5.68 -5.11
C SER A 301 35.04 7.09 -4.59
N PRO A 302 35.30 8.08 -5.47
CA PRO A 302 35.37 9.50 -5.08
C PRO A 302 34.05 10.01 -4.46
N TYR A 303 32.99 9.24 -4.54
CA TYR A 303 31.64 9.58 -4.03
C TYR A 303 31.23 8.79 -2.79
N GLY A 304 32.07 7.83 -2.36
CA GLY A 304 31.95 7.15 -1.09
C GLY A 304 30.67 6.35 -0.88
N LEU A 305 30.33 6.21 0.38
CA LEU A 305 29.11 5.62 0.90
C LEU A 305 28.23 6.72 1.48
N THR A 306 26.96 6.75 1.11
CA THR A 306 25.95 7.53 1.82
C THR A 306 25.18 6.60 2.74
N TRP A 307 25.18 6.89 4.03
CA TRP A 307 24.33 6.25 5.01
C TRP A 307 23.22 7.22 5.42
N GLN A 308 21.96 6.78 5.31
CA GLN A 308 20.80 7.59 5.68
C GLN A 308 19.96 6.85 6.69
N VAL A 309 19.62 7.54 7.79
CA VAL A 309 18.66 7.08 8.80
C VAL A 309 17.45 8.00 8.74
N THR A 310 16.26 7.43 8.63
CA THR A 310 15.02 8.19 8.48
C THR A 310 13.99 7.71 9.49
N PRO A 311 13.94 8.32 10.69
CA PRO A 311 12.79 8.17 11.57
C PRO A 311 11.57 8.88 10.99
N GLY A 312 10.38 8.39 11.31
CA GLY A 312 9.15 9.03 10.87
C GLY A 312 7.93 8.45 11.54
N VAL A 313 6.84 9.22 11.43
CA VAL A 313 5.51 8.87 11.94
C VAL A 313 4.48 9.07 10.83
N SER A 314 3.39 8.32 10.90
CA SER A 314 2.26 8.54 10.00
C SER A 314 0.93 8.35 10.70
N MET A 315 -0.10 8.93 10.08
CA MET A 315 -1.49 8.65 10.34
C MET A 315 -2.13 8.25 9.02
N ASP A 316 -2.65 7.06 8.96
CA ASP A 316 -3.27 6.50 7.77
C ASP A 316 -4.75 6.18 8.06
N LEU A 317 -5.59 6.38 7.06
CA LEU A 317 -7.03 6.16 7.07
C LEU A 317 -7.36 5.11 6.02
N SER A 318 -8.25 4.21 6.33
CA SER A 318 -8.85 3.32 5.33
C SER A 318 -10.32 3.16 5.59
N GLY A 319 -11.06 2.81 4.55
CA GLY A 319 -12.48 2.52 4.67
C GLY A 319 -13.04 1.83 3.45
N SER A 320 -13.96 0.92 3.74
CA SER A 320 -14.78 0.23 2.76
C SER A 320 -16.17 0.03 3.34
N VAL A 321 -17.17 0.50 2.62
CA VAL A 321 -18.58 0.24 2.98
C VAL A 321 -18.90 -1.23 2.73
N ASP A 322 -18.36 -1.80 1.65
CA ASP A 322 -18.64 -3.17 1.23
C ASP A 322 -18.13 -4.20 2.23
N TYR A 323 -16.94 -3.98 2.78
CA TYR A 323 -16.39 -4.80 3.86
C TYR A 323 -16.93 -4.45 5.24
N ALA A 324 -17.72 -3.37 5.39
CA ALA A 324 -18.08 -2.81 6.70
C ALA A 324 -16.84 -2.65 7.61
N ALA A 325 -15.71 -2.29 7.02
CA ALA A 325 -14.42 -2.23 7.69
C ALA A 325 -13.69 -0.93 7.38
N GLY A 326 -12.87 -0.50 8.32
CA GLY A 326 -12.07 0.70 8.18
C GLY A 326 -11.41 1.09 9.50
N GLY A 327 -10.69 2.20 9.49
CA GLY A 327 -10.08 2.72 10.71
C GLY A 327 -9.04 3.79 10.48
N VAL A 328 -8.54 4.30 11.59
CA VAL A 328 -7.36 5.16 11.65
C VAL A 328 -6.20 4.34 12.21
N LEU A 329 -5.08 4.39 11.53
CA LEU A 329 -3.86 3.73 11.95
C LEU A 329 -2.78 4.79 12.22
N TRP A 330 -2.15 4.69 13.36
CA TRP A 330 -0.91 5.41 13.64
C TRP A 330 0.28 4.50 13.39
N SER A 331 1.31 5.03 12.78
CA SER A 331 2.57 4.30 12.69
C SER A 331 3.75 5.14 13.09
N GLY A 332 4.75 4.44 13.63
CA GLY A 332 6.08 4.98 13.88
C GLY A 332 7.13 4.00 13.36
N GLY A 333 8.25 4.51 12.89
CA GLY A 333 9.29 3.61 12.42
C GLY A 333 10.56 4.29 12.00
N VAL A 334 11.53 3.48 11.62
CA VAL A 334 12.83 3.93 11.13
C VAL A 334 13.19 3.18 9.85
N ASN A 335 13.69 3.91 8.87
CA ASN A 335 14.33 3.37 7.69
C ASN A 335 15.83 3.63 7.77
N ASN A 336 16.64 2.61 7.44
CA ASN A 336 18.09 2.65 7.42
C ASN A 336 18.57 2.25 6.02
N THR A 337 19.23 3.16 5.29
CA THR A 337 19.58 2.98 3.89
C THR A 337 21.05 3.26 3.67
N PHE A 338 21.73 2.36 2.97
CA PHE A 338 23.10 2.50 2.51
C PHE A 338 23.12 2.60 0.98
N ILE A 339 23.83 3.60 0.46
CA ILE A 339 23.98 3.84 -0.98
C ILE A 339 25.46 3.82 -1.31
N PHE A 340 25.85 2.81 -2.06
CA PHE A 340 27.22 2.62 -2.57
C PHE A 340 27.31 3.20 -3.98
N HIS A 341 28.18 4.16 -4.18
CA HIS A 341 28.43 4.79 -5.48
C HIS A 341 29.69 4.18 -6.12
N LEU A 342 29.52 3.35 -7.14
CA LEU A 342 30.59 2.61 -7.81
C LEU A 342 30.65 3.02 -9.30
N ASP A 343 31.19 4.23 -9.57
CA ASP A 343 31.25 4.82 -10.92
C ASP A 343 29.86 4.89 -11.58
N ARG A 344 29.55 4.02 -12.52
CA ARG A 344 28.24 3.94 -13.19
C ARG A 344 27.23 3.08 -12.47
N LEU A 345 27.66 2.30 -11.50
CA LEU A 345 26.81 1.41 -10.74
C LEU A 345 26.50 2.03 -9.37
N ARG A 346 25.25 2.03 -9.01
CA ARG A 346 24.78 2.40 -7.68
C ARG A 346 24.09 1.20 -7.06
N ILE A 347 24.54 0.79 -5.89
CA ILE A 347 23.92 -0.26 -5.11
C ILE A 347 23.27 0.38 -3.89
N VAL A 348 22.01 0.06 -3.66
CA VAL A 348 21.25 0.53 -2.50
C VAL A 348 20.79 -0.68 -1.70
N THR A 349 21.05 -0.66 -0.41
CA THR A 349 20.45 -1.62 0.53
C THR A 349 19.66 -0.85 1.58
N SER A 350 18.53 -1.38 1.96
CA SER A 350 17.66 -0.71 2.93
C SER A 350 17.00 -1.69 3.89
N GLN A 351 16.80 -1.24 5.11
CA GLN A 351 16.11 -1.93 6.18
C GLN A 351 15.12 -0.98 6.82
N GLN A 352 13.90 -1.42 7.04
CA GLN A 352 12.86 -0.62 7.68
C GLN A 352 12.13 -1.46 8.72
N LEU A 353 11.91 -0.86 9.88
CA LEU A 353 10.99 -1.40 10.88
C LEU A 353 9.91 -0.36 11.15
N THR A 354 8.65 -0.77 11.05
CA THR A 354 7.49 0.05 11.36
C THR A 354 6.57 -0.65 12.35
N LEU A 355 6.03 0.13 13.27
CA LEU A 355 5.03 -0.28 14.25
C LEU A 355 3.73 0.40 13.87
N HIS A 356 2.65 -0.34 13.84
CA HIS A 356 1.32 0.14 13.47
C HIS A 356 0.34 -0.17 14.60
N GLU A 357 -0.44 0.84 15.01
CA GLU A 357 -1.48 0.70 16.02
C GLU A 357 -2.77 1.31 15.50
N GLY A 358 -3.85 0.52 15.58
CA GLY A 358 -5.20 0.97 15.24
C GLY A 358 -5.75 1.91 16.30
N GLN A 359 -6.43 2.95 15.84
CA GLN A 359 -7.18 3.84 16.70
C GLN A 359 -8.66 3.71 16.41
N LYS A 360 -9.44 3.63 17.48
CA LYS A 360 -10.88 3.69 17.43
C LYS A 360 -11.32 5.02 16.83
N LEU A 361 -12.14 4.95 15.78
CA LEU A 361 -12.70 6.11 15.10
C LEU A 361 -14.19 6.18 15.41
N LYS A 362 -14.64 7.30 15.94
CA LYS A 362 -16.07 7.57 16.14
C LYS A 362 -16.50 8.72 15.25
N ILE A 363 -17.45 8.45 14.35
CA ILE A 363 -18.04 9.45 13.47
C ILE A 363 -19.56 9.41 13.70
N ASN A 364 -20.10 10.42 14.35
CA ASN A 364 -21.48 10.45 14.82
C ASN A 364 -21.77 9.22 15.69
N ASP A 365 -22.70 8.38 15.25
CA ASP A 365 -23.10 7.16 15.94
C ASP A 365 -22.32 5.92 15.50
N TYR A 366 -21.45 6.04 14.48
CA TYR A 366 -20.63 4.93 13.98
C TYR A 366 -19.32 4.87 14.74
N GLU A 367 -18.92 3.66 15.12
CA GLU A 367 -17.68 3.40 15.84
C GLU A 367 -16.92 2.26 15.17
N PHE A 368 -15.70 2.55 14.73
CA PHE A 368 -14.83 1.58 14.05
C PHE A 368 -13.56 1.39 14.87
N ASP A 369 -13.30 0.17 15.31
CA ASP A 369 -12.03 -0.23 15.90
C ASP A 369 -11.37 -1.29 15.01
N PRO A 370 -10.27 -0.96 14.29
CA PRO A 370 -9.64 -1.90 13.37
C PRO A 370 -8.93 -3.06 14.08
N GLY A 371 -8.77 -3.02 15.39
CA GLY A 371 -8.12 -4.07 16.18
C GLY A 371 -6.66 -4.33 15.79
N VAL A 372 -6.01 -3.38 15.13
CA VAL A 372 -4.67 -3.55 14.56
C VAL A 372 -3.60 -3.24 15.57
N SER A 373 -2.61 -4.14 15.68
CA SER A 373 -1.33 -3.91 16.34
C SER A 373 -0.29 -4.75 15.60
N GLN A 374 0.40 -4.14 14.61
CA GLN A 374 1.29 -4.86 13.70
C GLN A 374 2.71 -4.28 13.72
N GLN A 375 3.67 -5.14 13.44
CA GLN A 375 5.08 -4.79 13.24
C GLN A 375 5.51 -5.32 11.89
N ILE A 376 6.07 -4.46 11.03
CA ILE A 376 6.47 -4.83 9.68
C ILE A 376 7.96 -4.55 9.50
N LEU A 377 8.70 -5.59 9.14
CA LEU A 377 10.09 -5.52 8.73
C LEU A 377 10.16 -5.54 7.20
N LYS A 378 10.90 -4.60 6.62
CA LYS A 378 11.22 -4.61 5.18
C LYS A 378 12.72 -4.59 4.98
N LEU A 379 13.20 -5.49 4.12
CA LEU A 379 14.60 -5.57 3.69
C LEU A 379 14.64 -5.44 2.18
N GLY A 380 15.54 -4.63 1.65
CA GLY A 380 15.62 -4.47 0.20
C GLY A 380 17.02 -4.24 -0.32
N ALA A 381 17.22 -4.62 -1.58
CA ALA A 381 18.41 -4.33 -2.35
C ALA A 381 18.04 -3.93 -3.78
N LYS A 382 18.74 -2.93 -4.31
CA LYS A 382 18.58 -2.43 -5.68
C LYS A 382 19.95 -2.16 -6.30
N ALA A 383 20.10 -2.53 -7.54
CA ALA A 383 21.21 -2.11 -8.39
C ALA A 383 20.68 -1.19 -9.49
N ALA A 384 21.38 -0.08 -9.72
CA ALA A 384 21.04 0.87 -10.77
C ALA A 384 22.30 1.18 -11.58
N TYR A 385 22.21 1.08 -12.90
CA TYR A 385 23.34 1.28 -13.81
C TYR A 385 23.06 2.44 -14.78
N SER A 386 23.92 3.44 -14.76
CA SER A 386 23.83 4.59 -15.64
C SER A 386 24.34 4.23 -17.04
N LEU A 387 23.44 4.01 -17.98
CA LEU A 387 23.74 3.78 -19.38
C LEU A 387 24.33 5.05 -20.02
N THR A 388 23.74 6.18 -19.68
CA THR A 388 24.21 7.51 -20.09
C THR A 388 24.06 8.47 -18.89
N HIS A 389 24.49 9.71 -19.05
CA HIS A 389 24.28 10.76 -18.05
C HIS A 389 22.80 11.19 -17.86
N LYS A 390 21.87 10.63 -18.65
CA LYS A 390 20.44 10.94 -18.60
C LYS A 390 19.56 9.72 -18.38
N LEU A 391 20.11 8.52 -18.58
CA LEU A 391 19.34 7.28 -18.56
C LEU A 391 20.01 6.28 -17.63
N GLU A 392 19.27 5.84 -16.64
CA GLU A 392 19.63 4.77 -15.72
C GLU A 392 18.64 3.61 -15.87
N VAL A 393 19.13 2.38 -15.83
CA VAL A 393 18.33 1.16 -15.70
C VAL A 393 18.50 0.63 -14.29
N TYR A 394 17.44 0.08 -13.72
CA TYR A 394 17.52 -0.47 -12.37
C TYR A 394 16.74 -1.78 -12.24
N GLY A 395 17.17 -2.58 -11.26
CA GLY A 395 16.46 -3.74 -10.79
C GLY A 395 16.68 -3.92 -9.30
N GLY A 396 15.69 -4.42 -8.61
CA GLY A 396 15.78 -4.62 -7.17
C GLY A 396 14.73 -5.58 -6.66
N VAL A 397 14.83 -5.90 -5.38
CA VAL A 397 13.89 -6.76 -4.68
C VAL A 397 13.74 -6.28 -3.24
N THR A 398 12.54 -6.37 -2.73
CA THR A 398 12.21 -6.14 -1.32
C THR A 398 11.61 -7.40 -0.73
N TYR A 399 12.02 -7.76 0.46
CA TYR A 399 11.39 -8.75 1.33
C TYR A 399 10.61 -8.00 2.39
N THR A 400 9.37 -8.38 2.61
CA THR A 400 8.50 -7.82 3.66
C THR A 400 8.06 -8.95 4.57
N ASP A 401 8.14 -8.73 5.88
CA ASP A 401 7.80 -9.68 6.92
C ASP A 401 6.85 -9.01 7.94
N PHE A 402 5.72 -9.64 8.19
CA PHE A 402 4.79 -9.26 9.25
C PHE A 402 5.20 -10.01 10.52
N LEU A 403 5.69 -9.28 11.51
CA LEU A 403 6.25 -9.87 12.72
C LEU A 403 5.20 -10.33 13.75
N LYS A 404 3.92 -10.08 13.49
CA LYS A 404 2.78 -10.59 14.25
C LYS A 404 1.88 -11.39 13.33
N ASP A 405 0.99 -12.19 13.94
CA ASP A 405 0.05 -13.05 13.20
C ASP A 405 -0.70 -12.28 12.10
N SER A 406 -0.63 -12.77 10.89
CA SER A 406 -1.19 -12.19 9.67
C SER A 406 -1.65 -13.28 8.70
N ALA A 407 -2.47 -12.94 7.71
CA ALA A 407 -2.90 -13.88 6.68
C ALA A 407 -1.72 -14.28 5.76
N ILE A 408 -0.81 -13.34 5.54
CA ILE A 408 0.44 -13.55 4.80
C ILE A 408 1.58 -13.18 5.75
N ASP A 409 2.42 -14.15 6.10
CA ASP A 409 3.55 -13.90 7.00
C ASP A 409 4.60 -13.03 6.31
N HIS A 410 4.89 -13.30 5.04
CA HIS A 410 5.88 -12.56 4.27
C HIS A 410 5.60 -12.56 2.78
N TYR A 411 6.19 -11.60 2.06
CA TYR A 411 6.13 -11.52 0.60
C TYR A 411 7.37 -10.86 -0.01
N TRP A 412 7.57 -11.13 -1.30
CA TRP A 412 8.65 -10.57 -2.11
C TRP A 412 8.11 -9.54 -3.09
N SER A 413 8.82 -8.41 -3.22
CA SER A 413 8.47 -7.35 -4.17
C SER A 413 9.62 -7.07 -5.13
N PRO A 414 9.70 -7.76 -6.27
CA PRO A 414 10.63 -7.40 -7.33
C PRO A 414 10.23 -6.08 -8.00
N THR A 415 11.24 -5.32 -8.43
CA THR A 415 11.07 -4.08 -9.20
C THR A 415 12.13 -3.97 -10.28
N ALA A 416 11.78 -3.41 -11.44
CA ALA A 416 12.72 -3.10 -12.50
C ALA A 416 12.20 -1.92 -13.33
N GLY A 417 13.11 -1.14 -13.94
CA GLY A 417 12.69 0.00 -14.76
C GLY A 417 13.82 0.87 -15.23
N PHE A 418 13.41 2.07 -15.65
CA PHE A 418 14.28 3.11 -16.21
C PHE A 418 14.03 4.43 -15.48
N SER A 419 15.10 5.21 -15.33
CA SER A 419 15.07 6.55 -14.77
C SER A 419 15.68 7.53 -15.75
N PHE A 420 14.99 8.62 -16.06
CA PHE A 420 15.41 9.68 -16.95
C PHE A 420 15.68 10.94 -16.13
N VAL A 421 16.95 11.37 -16.11
CA VAL A 421 17.40 12.54 -15.34
C VAL A 421 17.60 13.74 -16.28
N PHE A 422 17.04 14.86 -15.91
CA PHE A 422 17.12 16.12 -16.65
C PHE A 422 18.15 17.07 -16.03
N ARG A 423 18.68 18.01 -16.84
CA ARG A 423 19.71 18.97 -16.41
C ARG A 423 19.29 19.84 -15.22
N ASN A 424 18.01 20.13 -15.08
CA ASN A 424 17.46 20.92 -13.99
C ASN A 424 17.22 20.11 -12.70
N GLY A 425 17.68 18.85 -12.66
CA GLY A 425 17.46 17.95 -11.52
C GLY A 425 16.09 17.28 -11.47
N ALA A 426 15.22 17.55 -12.44
CA ALA A 426 13.99 16.78 -12.58
C ALA A 426 14.29 15.33 -12.98
N ASN A 427 13.46 14.40 -12.54
CA ASN A 427 13.60 12.99 -12.85
C ASN A 427 12.24 12.36 -13.16
N ILE A 428 12.21 11.45 -14.13
CA ILE A 428 11.06 10.60 -14.45
C ILE A 428 11.51 9.15 -14.38
N THR A 429 10.85 8.38 -13.54
CA THR A 429 11.08 6.93 -13.40
C THR A 429 9.86 6.19 -13.94
N VAL A 430 10.09 5.16 -14.74
CA VAL A 430 9.05 4.25 -15.25
C VAL A 430 9.51 2.82 -15.01
N GLY A 431 8.66 1.98 -14.47
CA GLY A 431 9.05 0.61 -14.16
C GLY A 431 7.89 -0.31 -13.90
N TYR A 432 8.26 -1.53 -13.63
CA TYR A 432 7.44 -2.62 -13.15
C TYR A 432 7.67 -2.80 -11.65
N GLU A 433 6.62 -3.18 -10.93
CA GLU A 433 6.70 -3.68 -9.56
C GLU A 433 5.63 -4.75 -9.33
N GLY A 434 5.89 -5.64 -8.37
CA GLY A 434 4.92 -6.64 -7.96
C GLY A 434 5.12 -7.05 -6.51
N ASP A 435 4.13 -7.70 -5.92
CA ASP A 435 4.20 -8.35 -4.62
C ASP A 435 3.75 -9.80 -4.80
N PHE A 436 4.55 -10.74 -4.31
CA PHE A 436 4.35 -12.18 -4.50
C PHE A 436 4.48 -12.91 -3.18
N ALA A 437 3.43 -13.62 -2.80
CA ALA A 437 3.37 -14.53 -1.66
C ALA A 437 2.60 -15.80 -2.05
N ASP A 438 2.49 -16.76 -1.15
CA ASP A 438 1.63 -17.91 -1.34
C ASP A 438 0.17 -17.43 -1.48
N ASP A 439 -0.50 -17.89 -2.54
CA ASP A 439 -1.90 -17.56 -2.86
C ASP A 439 -2.20 -16.06 -3.07
N PHE A 440 -1.18 -15.23 -3.27
CA PHE A 440 -1.34 -13.80 -3.50
C PHE A 440 -0.30 -13.27 -4.50
N GLU A 441 -0.80 -12.63 -5.55
CA GLU A 441 0.02 -11.91 -6.51
C GLU A 441 -0.56 -10.51 -6.77
N ARG A 442 0.30 -9.52 -6.80
CA ARG A 442 -0.04 -8.16 -7.26
C ARG A 442 1.09 -7.64 -8.11
N HIS A 443 0.79 -7.20 -9.32
CA HIS A 443 1.83 -6.69 -10.22
C HIS A 443 1.32 -5.62 -11.18
N GLY A 444 2.21 -4.73 -11.62
CA GLY A 444 1.83 -3.68 -12.56
C GLY A 444 2.91 -2.66 -12.84
N GLY A 445 2.48 -1.53 -13.34
CA GLY A 445 3.35 -0.42 -13.72
C GLY A 445 3.41 0.68 -12.67
N ARG A 446 4.56 1.33 -12.62
CA ARG A 446 4.80 2.52 -11.78
C ARG A 446 5.39 3.67 -12.57
N VAL A 447 5.02 4.88 -12.23
CA VAL A 447 5.60 6.12 -12.76
C VAL A 447 5.91 7.05 -11.60
N GLY A 448 7.15 7.52 -11.51
CA GLY A 448 7.58 8.52 -10.54
C GLY A 448 8.03 9.79 -11.26
N VAL A 449 7.75 10.95 -10.67
CA VAL A 449 8.20 12.25 -11.16
C VAL A 449 8.74 13.06 -9.97
N THR A 450 9.98 13.52 -10.08
CA THR A 450 10.60 14.42 -9.10
C THR A 450 10.83 15.77 -9.75
N LEU A 451 10.39 16.83 -9.08
CA LEU A 451 10.56 18.20 -9.52
C LEU A 451 11.28 19.00 -8.43
N PRO A 452 12.47 19.56 -8.70
CA PRO A 452 13.09 20.57 -7.87
C PRO A 452 12.45 21.94 -8.15
N PHE A 453 12.16 22.70 -7.11
CA PHE A 453 11.60 24.07 -7.18
C PHE A 453 12.53 25.06 -6.53
#